data_0b3a186c991307770d90abd272d5138e
#
_entry.id   0b3a186c991307770d90abd272d5138e
#
_cell.length_a   1.000
_cell.length_b   1.000
_cell.length_c   1.000
_cell.angle_alpha   90.00
_cell.angle_beta   90.00
_cell.angle_gamma   90.00
#
_symmetry.space_group_name_H-M   'P 1'
#
loop_
_entity.id
_entity.type
_entity.pdbx_description
1 polymer ?
#
loop_
_entity_poly.entity_id
_entity_poly.type
_entity_poly.pdbx_seq_one_letter_code
_entity_poly.pdbx_strand_id
1 'polypeptide(L)'
;MIVITGKNGLLSRELQKIDPNIIGLSSNDFDITKDDIKLKLKSINPDIIIHAAAITNSHDIDINPILAIKTNIIGTGYISEYCIENNKRLIYISTDYIYPGIRGNYKEIDHILPYNNYAWTKLGGECSVRLNPNHLIIRTSFGSNKFPYTKAWTNQIVSKDYIDIIAPMILKAIKSDITGILNIGTHAKTIFEYASKYNKVESIKKPTNNNFSLNISKYEKLLSD
;
A
#
# COMPACT_ATOMS: atom_id res chain seq x y z
N MET A 1 7.44 -10.13 -17.42
CA MET A 1 8.29 -9.09 -16.77
C MET A 1 7.47 -8.35 -15.72
N ILE A 2 8.01 -8.18 -14.50
CA ILE A 2 7.37 -7.45 -13.39
C ILE A 2 8.11 -6.15 -13.17
N VAL A 3 7.38 -5.03 -13.13
CA VAL A 3 7.95 -3.72 -12.78
C VAL A 3 7.30 -3.18 -11.52
N ILE A 4 8.03 -2.36 -10.74
CA ILE A 4 7.51 -1.67 -9.56
C ILE A 4 7.79 -0.18 -9.63
N THR A 5 6.75 0.66 -9.51
CA THR A 5 6.90 2.10 -9.42
C THR A 5 7.29 2.52 -8.01
N GLY A 6 8.00 3.64 -7.88
CA GLY A 6 8.50 4.09 -6.58
C GLY A 6 9.68 3.26 -6.08
N LYS A 7 10.64 2.96 -6.97
CA LYS A 7 11.84 2.12 -6.76
C LYS A 7 12.52 2.32 -5.40
N ASN A 8 12.61 3.57 -4.94
CA ASN A 8 13.34 3.93 -3.72
C ASN A 8 12.48 3.81 -2.44
N GLY A 9 11.20 3.49 -2.56
CA GLY A 9 10.30 3.28 -1.43
C GLY A 9 10.66 2.04 -0.60
N LEU A 10 10.20 2.02 0.64
CA LEU A 10 10.52 0.95 1.59
C LEU A 10 10.10 -0.43 1.06
N LEU A 11 8.85 -0.56 0.60
CA LEU A 11 8.33 -1.82 0.04
C LEU A 11 9.07 -2.21 -1.24
N SER A 12 9.31 -1.24 -2.14
CA SER A 12 9.96 -1.51 -3.42
C SER A 12 11.37 -2.05 -3.24
N ARG A 13 12.15 -1.48 -2.32
CA ARG A 13 13.49 -1.97 -2.00
C ARG A 13 13.48 -3.38 -1.42
N GLU A 14 12.54 -3.66 -0.52
CA GLU A 14 12.45 -5.00 0.09
C GLU A 14 11.97 -6.05 -0.92
N LEU A 15 11.00 -5.73 -1.78
CA LEU A 15 10.56 -6.65 -2.84
C LEU A 15 11.68 -6.95 -3.85
N GLN A 16 12.45 -5.95 -4.27
CA GLN A 16 13.60 -6.13 -5.18
C GLN A 16 14.74 -6.94 -4.54
N LYS A 17 14.91 -6.85 -3.22
CA LYS A 17 15.87 -7.67 -2.47
C LYS A 17 15.43 -9.15 -2.42
N ILE A 18 14.13 -9.41 -2.22
CA ILE A 18 13.58 -10.77 -2.14
C ILE A 18 13.49 -11.40 -3.54
N ASP A 19 13.11 -10.62 -4.55
CA ASP A 19 13.00 -11.05 -5.94
C ASP A 19 13.70 -10.05 -6.87
N PRO A 20 14.97 -10.30 -7.21
CA PRO A 20 15.77 -9.41 -8.09
C PRO A 20 15.24 -9.28 -9.52
N ASN A 21 14.28 -10.12 -9.94
CA ASN A 21 13.64 -10.00 -11.25
C ASN A 21 12.58 -8.88 -11.30
N ILE A 22 12.25 -8.25 -10.17
CA ILE A 22 11.36 -7.09 -10.12
C ILE A 22 12.16 -5.83 -10.49
N ILE A 23 11.83 -5.23 -11.62
CA ILE A 23 12.51 -4.03 -12.13
C ILE A 23 11.92 -2.78 -11.47
N GLY A 24 12.73 -2.04 -10.74
CA GLY A 24 12.30 -0.80 -10.07
C GLY A 24 12.34 0.40 -11.00
N LEU A 25 11.24 1.15 -11.07
CA LEU A 25 11.10 2.40 -11.81
C LEU A 25 11.18 3.58 -10.85
N SER A 26 12.20 4.44 -11.01
CA SER A 26 12.40 5.62 -10.16
C SER A 26 11.64 6.83 -10.70
N SER A 27 11.28 7.78 -9.84
CA SER A 27 10.64 9.04 -10.30
C SER A 27 11.54 9.90 -11.19
N ASN A 28 12.87 9.71 -11.17
CA ASN A 28 13.78 10.45 -12.04
C ASN A 28 13.60 10.05 -13.51
N ASP A 29 13.41 8.75 -13.76
CA ASP A 29 13.29 8.21 -15.11
C ASP A 29 11.83 7.99 -15.50
N PHE A 30 10.97 7.80 -14.51
CA PHE A 30 9.59 7.38 -14.64
C PHE A 30 8.68 8.18 -13.70
N ASP A 31 8.48 9.47 -14.03
CA ASP A 31 7.58 10.35 -13.28
C ASP A 31 6.13 10.07 -13.66
N ILE A 32 5.40 9.42 -12.75
CA ILE A 32 3.99 9.03 -12.96
C ILE A 32 3.02 10.22 -13.06
N THR A 33 3.47 11.43 -12.73
CA THR A 33 2.64 12.64 -12.83
C THR A 33 2.63 13.24 -14.23
N LYS A 34 3.42 12.69 -15.16
CA LYS A 34 3.53 13.12 -16.54
C LYS A 34 2.65 12.29 -17.45
N ASP A 35 2.05 12.92 -18.42
CA ASP A 35 1.18 12.30 -19.43
C ASP A 35 1.92 11.38 -20.41
N ASP A 36 3.26 11.54 -20.56
CA ASP A 36 4.10 10.65 -21.37
C ASP A 36 4.32 9.25 -20.75
N ILE A 37 3.82 9.03 -19.53
CA ILE A 37 4.02 7.80 -18.77
C ILE A 37 3.54 6.55 -19.52
N LYS A 38 2.42 6.67 -20.26
CA LYS A 38 1.88 5.55 -21.05
C LYS A 38 2.82 5.15 -22.19
N LEU A 39 3.49 6.11 -22.84
CA LEU A 39 4.49 5.83 -23.88
C LEU A 39 5.70 5.10 -23.30
N LYS A 40 6.16 5.53 -22.13
CA LYS A 40 7.27 4.86 -21.41
C LYS A 40 6.89 3.43 -21.01
N LEU A 41 5.69 3.21 -20.47
CA LEU A 41 5.19 1.87 -20.14
C LEU A 41 5.08 1.00 -21.40
N LYS A 42 4.64 1.56 -22.52
CA LYS A 42 4.55 0.85 -23.79
C LYS A 42 5.92 0.39 -24.30
N SER A 43 6.97 1.20 -24.12
CA SER A 43 8.34 0.81 -24.49
C SER A 43 8.91 -0.29 -23.58
N ILE A 44 8.55 -0.30 -22.29
CA ILE A 44 8.95 -1.33 -21.32
C ILE A 44 8.15 -2.62 -21.53
N ASN A 45 6.85 -2.48 -21.88
CA ASN A 45 5.87 -3.56 -22.08
C ASN A 45 5.82 -4.59 -20.93
N PRO A 46 5.59 -4.18 -19.66
CA PRO A 46 5.53 -5.10 -18.53
C PRO A 46 4.27 -5.98 -18.60
N ASP A 47 4.34 -7.18 -18.03
CA ASP A 47 3.17 -8.05 -17.84
C ASP A 47 2.42 -7.72 -16.55
N ILE A 48 3.18 -7.35 -15.51
CA ILE A 48 2.66 -6.98 -14.19
C ILE A 48 3.26 -5.66 -13.76
N ILE A 49 2.42 -4.73 -13.33
CA ILE A 49 2.83 -3.47 -12.71
C ILE A 49 2.46 -3.49 -11.23
N ILE A 50 3.46 -3.39 -10.35
CA ILE A 50 3.27 -3.14 -8.93
C ILE A 50 3.32 -1.62 -8.73
N HIS A 51 2.18 -1.01 -8.48
CA HIS A 51 2.10 0.43 -8.27
C HIS A 51 2.23 0.77 -6.79
N ALA A 52 3.46 1.08 -6.37
CA ALA A 52 3.82 1.45 -5.00
C ALA A 52 4.26 2.93 -4.85
N ALA A 53 4.39 3.66 -5.96
CA ALA A 53 4.69 5.09 -5.91
C ALA A 53 3.52 5.87 -5.30
N ALA A 54 3.79 6.63 -4.25
CA ALA A 54 2.81 7.49 -3.60
C ALA A 54 3.48 8.55 -2.72
N ILE A 55 2.84 9.70 -2.55
CA ILE A 55 3.11 10.61 -1.45
C ILE A 55 2.38 10.05 -0.22
N THR A 56 3.12 9.75 0.86
CA THR A 56 2.58 9.03 2.03
C THR A 56 2.62 9.83 3.32
N ASN A 57 3.35 10.94 3.37
CA ASN A 57 3.42 11.79 4.55
C ASN A 57 2.13 12.61 4.67
N SER A 58 1.28 12.30 5.65
CA SER A 58 0.01 13.00 5.85
C SER A 58 0.19 14.50 6.10
N HIS A 59 1.23 14.90 6.84
CA HIS A 59 1.51 16.31 7.13
C HIS A 59 1.82 17.09 5.86
N ASP A 60 2.67 16.54 4.97
CA ASP A 60 3.00 17.19 3.68
C ASP A 60 1.77 17.28 2.79
N ILE A 61 0.87 16.29 2.83
CA ILE A 61 -0.40 16.29 2.08
C ILE A 61 -1.34 17.36 2.62
N ASP A 62 -1.40 17.55 3.93
CA ASP A 62 -2.26 18.57 4.56
C ASP A 62 -1.78 19.99 4.21
N ILE A 63 -0.46 20.20 4.07
CA ILE A 63 0.11 21.49 3.66
C ILE A 63 -0.05 21.72 2.15
N ASN A 64 0.26 20.71 1.32
CA ASN A 64 0.21 20.80 -0.13
C ASN A 64 -0.46 19.58 -0.77
N PRO A 65 -1.79 19.55 -0.85
CA PRO A 65 -2.53 18.41 -1.40
C PRO A 65 -2.34 18.24 -2.91
N ILE A 66 -1.94 19.28 -3.65
CA ILE A 66 -1.84 19.25 -5.12
C ILE A 66 -0.85 18.16 -5.58
N LEU A 67 0.30 18.04 -4.92
CA LEU A 67 1.28 17.02 -5.28
C LEU A 67 0.71 15.61 -5.04
N ALA A 68 0.00 15.41 -3.95
CA ALA A 68 -0.65 14.13 -3.66
C ALA A 68 -1.77 13.80 -4.64
N ILE A 69 -2.57 14.79 -5.06
CA ILE A 69 -3.58 14.62 -6.11
C ILE A 69 -2.89 14.17 -7.42
N LYS A 70 -1.85 14.88 -7.85
CA LYS A 70 -1.11 14.54 -9.08
C LYS A 70 -0.50 13.14 -9.01
N THR A 71 0.10 12.78 -7.89
CA THR A 71 0.82 11.49 -7.75
C THR A 71 -0.15 10.34 -7.44
N ASN A 72 -0.95 10.46 -6.37
CA ASN A 72 -1.71 9.33 -5.83
C ASN A 72 -3.03 9.09 -6.59
N ILE A 73 -3.58 10.11 -7.26
CA ILE A 73 -4.86 10.01 -7.98
C ILE A 73 -4.59 10.01 -9.50
N ILE A 74 -4.08 11.11 -10.05
CA ILE A 74 -3.93 11.28 -11.51
C ILE A 74 -2.87 10.30 -12.05
N GLY A 75 -1.71 10.23 -11.42
CA GLY A 75 -0.64 9.30 -11.82
C GLY A 75 -1.08 7.84 -11.72
N THR A 76 -1.84 7.46 -10.69
CA THR A 76 -2.46 6.14 -10.60
C THR A 76 -3.47 5.92 -11.74
N GLY A 77 -4.22 6.96 -12.12
CA GLY A 77 -5.14 6.93 -13.26
C GLY A 77 -4.43 6.60 -14.58
N TYR A 78 -3.32 7.27 -14.89
CA TYR A 78 -2.53 6.99 -16.10
C TYR A 78 -2.00 5.55 -16.17
N ILE A 79 -1.54 5.01 -15.02
CA ILE A 79 -1.09 3.61 -14.95
C ILE A 79 -2.26 2.65 -15.15
N SER A 80 -3.41 2.93 -14.53
CA SER A 80 -4.63 2.12 -14.69
C SER A 80 -5.10 2.11 -16.15
N GLU A 81 -5.14 3.27 -16.78
CA GLU A 81 -5.50 3.43 -18.18
C GLU A 81 -4.59 2.59 -19.09
N TYR A 82 -3.25 2.70 -18.91
CA TYR A 82 -2.30 1.88 -19.66
C TYR A 82 -2.57 0.37 -19.48
N CYS A 83 -2.81 -0.08 -18.21
CA CYS A 83 -3.05 -1.48 -17.93
C CYS A 83 -4.34 -2.00 -18.57
N ILE A 84 -5.40 -1.20 -18.60
CA ILE A 84 -6.67 -1.54 -19.27
C ILE A 84 -6.47 -1.64 -20.78
N GLU A 85 -5.87 -0.61 -21.41
CA GLU A 85 -5.62 -0.54 -22.85
C GLU A 85 -4.76 -1.69 -23.38
N ASN A 86 -3.83 -2.19 -22.55
CA ASN A 86 -2.85 -3.22 -22.94
C ASN A 86 -3.06 -4.58 -22.25
N ASN A 87 -4.21 -4.76 -21.58
CA ASN A 87 -4.58 -5.99 -20.85
C ASN A 87 -3.49 -6.45 -19.87
N LYS A 88 -2.94 -5.52 -19.07
CA LYS A 88 -1.86 -5.78 -18.10
C LYS A 88 -2.41 -5.94 -16.69
N ARG A 89 -1.74 -6.79 -15.89
CA ARG A 89 -2.07 -6.94 -14.48
C ARG A 89 -1.56 -5.76 -13.67
N LEU A 90 -2.45 -5.16 -12.85
CA LEU A 90 -2.15 -4.03 -11.99
C LEU A 90 -2.29 -4.41 -10.52
N ILE A 91 -1.18 -4.38 -9.78
CA ILE A 91 -1.15 -4.55 -8.33
C ILE A 91 -1.00 -3.17 -7.70
N TYR A 92 -1.99 -2.74 -6.93
CA TYR A 92 -1.99 -1.42 -6.29
C TYR A 92 -1.80 -1.54 -4.78
N ILE A 93 -0.80 -0.87 -4.25
CA ILE A 93 -0.55 -0.84 -2.81
C ILE A 93 -1.38 0.29 -2.18
N SER A 94 -2.43 -0.08 -1.48
CA SER A 94 -3.31 0.80 -0.74
C SER A 94 -3.01 0.78 0.77
N THR A 95 -3.94 1.24 1.59
CA THR A 95 -3.74 1.43 3.04
C THR A 95 -4.94 0.92 3.83
N ASP A 96 -4.71 0.52 5.08
CA ASP A 96 -5.73 0.25 6.09
C ASP A 96 -6.50 1.53 6.51
N TYR A 97 -5.93 2.72 6.33
CA TYR A 97 -6.54 4.00 6.70
C TYR A 97 -7.74 4.41 5.81
N ILE A 98 -8.08 3.64 4.78
CA ILE A 98 -9.36 3.83 4.08
C ILE A 98 -10.56 3.39 4.92
N TYR A 99 -10.34 2.58 5.96
CA TYR A 99 -11.37 2.21 6.93
C TYR A 99 -11.50 3.28 8.02
N PRO A 100 -12.68 3.42 8.67
CA PRO A 100 -12.92 4.48 9.65
C PRO A 100 -12.12 4.38 10.95
N GLY A 101 -11.48 3.24 11.24
CA GLY A 101 -10.65 3.08 12.43
C GLY A 101 -11.44 2.99 13.75
N ILE A 102 -12.71 2.60 13.73
CA ILE A 102 -13.60 2.55 14.89
C ILE A 102 -13.63 1.14 15.51
N ARG A 103 -14.06 0.13 14.76
CA ARG A 103 -14.32 -1.22 15.29
C ARG A 103 -13.18 -2.21 15.08
N GLY A 104 -12.33 -2.01 14.06
CA GLY A 104 -11.30 -2.96 13.65
C GLY A 104 -11.84 -4.23 12.98
N ASN A 105 -10.95 -5.18 12.76
CA ASN A 105 -11.20 -6.45 12.05
C ASN A 105 -11.96 -6.26 10.73
N TYR A 106 -11.55 -5.23 9.96
CA TYR A 106 -12.19 -4.84 8.71
C TYR A 106 -11.96 -5.87 7.62
N LYS A 107 -13.07 -6.32 6.99
CA LYS A 107 -13.05 -7.14 5.78
C LYS A 107 -12.96 -6.25 4.54
N GLU A 108 -12.56 -6.82 3.41
CA GLU A 108 -12.42 -6.11 2.13
C GLU A 108 -13.73 -5.49 1.62
N ILE A 109 -14.87 -6.06 2.01
CA ILE A 109 -16.23 -5.64 1.63
C ILE A 109 -16.84 -4.61 2.59
N ASP A 110 -16.19 -4.31 3.71
CA ASP A 110 -16.72 -3.39 4.70
C ASP A 110 -16.76 -1.95 4.18
N HIS A 111 -17.65 -1.16 4.76
CA HIS A 111 -17.77 0.25 4.42
C HIS A 111 -16.46 0.99 4.65
N ILE A 112 -16.09 1.81 3.68
CA ILE A 112 -14.92 2.65 3.70
C ILE A 112 -15.31 4.08 4.08
N LEU A 113 -14.50 4.68 4.97
CA LEU A 113 -14.52 6.09 5.33
C LEU A 113 -13.08 6.48 5.63
N PRO A 114 -12.37 7.07 4.67
CA PRO A 114 -10.95 7.39 4.83
C PRO A 114 -10.68 8.24 6.06
N TYR A 115 -9.71 7.83 6.86
CA TYR A 115 -9.38 8.42 8.15
C TYR A 115 -8.73 9.81 8.05
N ASN A 116 -7.97 10.06 6.97
CA ASN A 116 -7.22 11.29 6.75
C ASN A 116 -7.07 11.60 5.25
N ASN A 117 -6.50 12.76 4.93
CA ASN A 117 -6.30 13.21 3.54
C ASN A 117 -5.42 12.25 2.72
N TYR A 118 -4.40 11.63 3.33
CA TYR A 118 -3.62 10.56 2.68
C TYR A 118 -4.54 9.41 2.21
N ALA A 119 -5.37 8.90 3.11
CA ALA A 119 -6.28 7.80 2.79
C ALA A 119 -7.30 8.18 1.70
N TRP A 120 -7.79 9.42 1.67
CA TRP A 120 -8.63 9.93 0.58
C TRP A 120 -7.92 9.90 -0.76
N THR A 121 -6.63 10.30 -0.82
CA THR A 121 -5.86 10.21 -2.07
C THR A 121 -5.62 8.77 -2.50
N LYS A 122 -5.41 7.85 -1.55
CA LYS A 122 -5.25 6.42 -1.86
C LYS A 122 -6.56 5.80 -2.37
N LEU A 123 -7.69 6.18 -1.77
CA LEU A 123 -9.01 5.76 -2.27
C LEU A 123 -9.28 6.29 -3.68
N GLY A 124 -8.90 7.55 -3.98
CA GLY A 124 -8.98 8.11 -5.33
C GLY A 124 -8.24 7.25 -6.36
N GLY A 125 -7.05 6.73 -6.00
CA GLY A 125 -6.33 5.77 -6.82
C GLY A 125 -7.05 4.42 -6.94
N GLU A 126 -7.61 3.86 -5.83
CA GLU A 126 -8.38 2.60 -5.89
C GLU A 126 -9.55 2.67 -6.88
N CYS A 127 -10.21 3.84 -6.99
CA CYS A 127 -11.34 4.02 -7.91
C CYS A 127 -10.95 3.74 -9.37
N SER A 128 -9.79 4.21 -9.83
CA SER A 128 -9.31 3.95 -11.19
C SER A 128 -8.81 2.52 -11.36
N VAL A 129 -8.09 1.98 -10.38
CA VAL A 129 -7.53 0.63 -10.41
C VAL A 129 -8.62 -0.44 -10.51
N ARG A 130 -9.76 -0.25 -9.81
CA ARG A 130 -10.90 -1.19 -9.83
C ARG A 130 -11.54 -1.37 -11.20
N LEU A 131 -11.35 -0.43 -12.12
CA LEU A 131 -11.86 -0.53 -13.49
C LEU A 131 -11.03 -1.48 -14.36
N ASN A 132 -9.81 -1.83 -13.97
CA ASN A 132 -9.02 -2.86 -14.65
C ASN A 132 -9.52 -4.25 -14.21
N PRO A 133 -10.02 -5.10 -15.12
CA PRO A 133 -10.50 -6.45 -14.76
C PRO A 133 -9.42 -7.33 -14.10
N ASN A 134 -8.15 -7.12 -14.45
CA ASN A 134 -7.02 -7.86 -13.91
C ASN A 134 -6.26 -7.05 -12.85
N HIS A 135 -6.99 -6.55 -11.83
CA HIS A 135 -6.37 -5.82 -10.73
C HIS A 135 -6.27 -6.62 -9.44
N LEU A 136 -5.29 -6.25 -8.60
CA LEU A 136 -5.23 -6.61 -7.20
C LEU A 136 -4.94 -5.35 -6.37
N ILE A 137 -5.87 -4.94 -5.52
CA ILE A 137 -5.69 -3.86 -4.55
C ILE A 137 -5.31 -4.49 -3.22
N ILE A 138 -4.11 -4.16 -2.71
CA ILE A 138 -3.62 -4.64 -1.43
C ILE A 138 -3.77 -3.53 -0.39
N ARG A 139 -4.68 -3.71 0.56
CA ARG A 139 -4.85 -2.83 1.72
C ARG A 139 -3.97 -3.34 2.85
N THR A 140 -2.99 -2.55 3.24
CA THR A 140 -1.95 -2.97 4.18
C THR A 140 -1.35 -1.80 4.95
N SER A 141 -0.59 -2.11 5.98
CA SER A 141 0.21 -1.15 6.73
C SER A 141 1.52 -1.79 7.17
N PHE A 142 2.63 -1.09 6.95
CA PHE A 142 3.96 -1.57 7.32
C PHE A 142 4.87 -0.41 7.74
N GLY A 143 5.99 -0.74 8.37
CA GLY A 143 7.02 0.22 8.72
C GLY A 143 8.42 -0.36 8.56
N SER A 144 9.44 0.52 8.67
CA SER A 144 10.84 0.08 8.71
C SER A 144 11.11 -0.70 10.00
N ASN A 145 12.15 -1.53 9.99
CA ASN A 145 12.58 -2.33 11.15
C ASN A 145 13.08 -1.45 12.32
N LYS A 146 13.21 -0.16 12.11
CA LYS A 146 13.49 0.83 13.16
C LYS A 146 12.25 1.72 13.32
N PHE A 147 11.64 1.66 14.51
CA PHE A 147 10.54 2.56 14.85
C PHE A 147 11.08 3.98 15.03
N PRO A 148 10.53 5.01 14.36
CA PRO A 148 11.17 6.33 14.29
C PRO A 148 10.92 7.23 15.49
N TYR A 149 10.10 6.79 16.48
CA TYR A 149 9.67 7.60 17.60
C TYR A 149 10.13 7.00 18.94
N THR A 150 10.26 7.84 19.96
CA THR A 150 10.57 7.43 21.33
C THR A 150 9.33 6.99 22.12
N LYS A 151 8.14 7.33 21.64
CA LYS A 151 6.85 7.03 22.29
C LYS A 151 5.91 6.31 21.31
N ALA A 152 5.07 5.41 21.84
CA ALA A 152 4.14 4.63 21.03
C ALA A 152 2.77 4.50 21.71
N TRP A 153 1.71 4.48 20.91
CA TRP A 153 0.33 4.49 21.40
C TRP A 153 -0.14 3.10 21.85
N THR A 154 -0.72 3.04 23.05
CA THR A 154 -1.32 1.83 23.63
C THR A 154 -2.79 1.63 23.25
N ASN A 155 -3.44 2.64 22.67
CA ASN A 155 -4.87 2.64 22.32
C ASN A 155 -5.13 2.88 20.83
N GLN A 156 -4.14 2.65 19.98
CA GLN A 156 -4.33 2.50 18.55
C GLN A 156 -3.97 1.07 18.15
N ILE A 157 -4.96 0.34 17.66
CA ILE A 157 -4.84 -1.07 17.25
C ILE A 157 -4.70 -1.13 15.73
N VAL A 158 -3.79 -1.96 15.23
CA VAL A 158 -3.45 -2.12 13.82
C VAL A 158 -3.12 -3.59 13.50
N SER A 159 -3.18 -3.96 12.22
CA SER A 159 -2.58 -5.20 11.69
C SER A 159 -1.22 -4.96 11.01
N LYS A 160 -0.58 -3.85 11.37
CA LYS A 160 0.73 -3.42 10.88
C LYS A 160 1.84 -4.35 11.37
N ASP A 161 2.85 -4.56 10.51
CA ASP A 161 4.11 -5.16 10.94
C ASP A 161 5.31 -4.54 10.18
N TYR A 162 6.50 -5.05 10.48
CA TYR A 162 7.73 -4.61 9.83
C TYR A 162 7.78 -5.06 8.37
N ILE A 163 8.51 -4.32 7.55
CA ILE A 163 8.54 -4.54 6.11
C ILE A 163 9.09 -5.91 5.71
N ASP A 164 10.05 -6.44 6.45
CA ASP A 164 10.62 -7.76 6.25
C ASP A 164 9.61 -8.91 6.49
N ILE A 165 8.53 -8.63 7.24
CA ILE A 165 7.41 -9.55 7.45
C ILE A 165 6.34 -9.36 6.37
N ILE A 166 5.98 -8.12 6.07
CA ILE A 166 4.87 -7.80 5.15
C ILE A 166 5.26 -7.98 3.67
N ALA A 167 6.50 -7.67 3.28
CA ALA A 167 6.90 -7.75 1.88
C ALA A 167 6.85 -9.20 1.31
N PRO A 168 7.29 -10.25 2.03
CA PRO A 168 7.09 -11.63 1.58
C PRO A 168 5.61 -12.02 1.41
N MET A 169 4.72 -11.53 2.30
CA MET A 169 3.28 -11.75 2.21
C MET A 169 2.70 -11.11 0.95
N ILE A 170 3.11 -9.87 0.66
CA ILE A 170 2.73 -9.16 -0.56
C ILE A 170 3.26 -9.88 -1.80
N LEU A 171 4.52 -10.32 -1.78
CA LEU A 171 5.11 -11.04 -2.92
C LEU A 171 4.35 -12.34 -3.23
N LYS A 172 3.93 -13.08 -2.20
CA LYS A 172 3.11 -14.28 -2.40
C LYS A 172 1.78 -13.94 -3.09
N ALA A 173 1.09 -12.88 -2.67
CA ALA A 173 -0.14 -12.42 -3.31
C ALA A 173 0.09 -11.94 -4.76
N ILE A 174 1.21 -11.28 -5.05
CA ILE A 174 1.58 -10.86 -6.40
C ILE A 174 1.77 -12.07 -7.32
N LYS A 175 2.40 -13.14 -6.82
CA LYS A 175 2.70 -14.38 -7.58
C LYS A 175 1.50 -15.32 -7.73
N SER A 176 0.39 -15.06 -7.03
CA SER A 176 -0.87 -15.80 -7.19
C SER A 176 -1.76 -15.15 -8.26
N ASP A 177 -2.80 -15.86 -8.68
CA ASP A 177 -3.80 -15.35 -9.65
C ASP A 177 -4.95 -14.59 -8.99
N ILE A 178 -4.83 -14.29 -7.67
CA ILE A 178 -5.88 -13.58 -6.94
C ILE A 178 -6.11 -12.18 -7.52
N THR A 179 -7.37 -11.81 -7.67
CA THR A 179 -7.81 -10.49 -8.14
C THR A 179 -8.76 -9.83 -7.14
N GLY A 180 -9.06 -8.55 -7.39
CA GLY A 180 -9.95 -7.76 -6.56
C GLY A 180 -9.22 -7.09 -5.40
N ILE A 181 -9.83 -7.11 -4.21
CA ILE A 181 -9.27 -6.47 -3.00
C ILE A 181 -8.79 -7.55 -2.04
N LEU A 182 -7.63 -7.32 -1.42
CA LEU A 182 -7.02 -8.21 -0.43
C LEU A 182 -6.44 -7.39 0.73
N ASN A 183 -6.86 -7.70 1.94
CA ASN A 183 -6.23 -7.21 3.15
C ASN A 183 -4.99 -8.06 3.48
N ILE A 184 -3.84 -7.41 3.66
CA ILE A 184 -2.59 -8.06 4.10
C ILE A 184 -2.09 -7.37 5.36
N GLY A 185 -1.82 -8.16 6.38
CA GLY A 185 -1.30 -7.73 7.67
C GLY A 185 -1.05 -8.93 8.57
N THR A 186 -0.70 -8.65 9.82
CA THR A 186 -0.57 -9.67 10.87
C THR A 186 -1.72 -9.54 11.87
N HIS A 187 -1.73 -10.36 12.94
CA HIS A 187 -2.74 -10.26 13.99
C HIS A 187 -2.79 -8.85 14.58
N ALA A 188 -3.98 -8.46 15.06
CA ALA A 188 -4.22 -7.16 15.66
C ALA A 188 -3.31 -6.93 16.88
N LYS A 189 -2.68 -5.77 16.96
CA LYS A 189 -1.80 -5.36 18.06
C LYS A 189 -1.83 -3.84 18.19
N THR A 190 -1.44 -3.31 19.34
CA THR A 190 -1.28 -1.89 19.55
C THR A 190 -0.02 -1.37 18.83
N ILE A 191 0.03 -0.08 18.55
CA ILE A 191 1.28 0.54 18.04
C ILE A 191 2.43 0.37 19.05
N PHE A 192 2.11 0.34 20.35
CA PHE A 192 3.11 0.09 21.40
C PHE A 192 3.69 -1.33 21.31
N GLU A 193 2.85 -2.38 21.18
CA GLU A 193 3.31 -3.76 20.98
C GLU A 193 4.14 -3.91 19.71
N TYR A 194 3.68 -3.32 18.58
CA TYR A 194 4.45 -3.29 17.35
C TYR A 194 5.83 -2.64 17.54
N ALA A 195 5.88 -1.44 18.13
CA ALA A 195 7.12 -0.71 18.30
C ALA A 195 8.09 -1.38 19.29
N SER A 196 7.57 -1.95 20.39
CA SER A 196 8.36 -2.58 21.46
C SER A 196 9.05 -3.87 21.04
N LYS A 197 8.63 -4.49 19.90
CA LYS A 197 9.21 -5.74 19.43
C LYS A 197 10.72 -5.66 19.19
N TYR A 198 11.19 -4.52 18.67
CA TYR A 198 12.61 -4.31 18.35
C TYR A 198 13.18 -2.99 18.85
N ASN A 199 12.38 -2.16 19.54
CA ASN A 199 12.80 -0.84 19.96
C ASN A 199 12.39 -0.58 21.41
N LYS A 200 13.24 0.16 22.14
CA LYS A 200 12.87 0.67 23.47
C LYS A 200 12.02 1.94 23.28
N VAL A 201 10.75 1.87 23.63
CA VAL A 201 9.78 2.97 23.50
C VAL A 201 8.98 3.16 24.77
N GLU A 202 8.54 4.38 25.03
CA GLU A 202 7.61 4.70 26.11
C GLU A 202 6.17 4.55 25.66
N SER A 203 5.32 4.05 26.56
CA SER A 203 3.87 3.93 26.28
C SER A 203 3.17 5.26 26.50
N ILE A 204 2.32 5.65 25.57
CA ILE A 204 1.41 6.80 25.68
C ILE A 204 0.01 6.47 25.18
N LYS A 205 -0.99 7.26 25.59
CA LYS A 205 -2.35 7.18 25.06
C LYS A 205 -2.64 8.35 24.11
N LYS A 206 -3.32 8.05 23.01
CA LYS A 206 -3.97 9.06 22.16
C LYS A 206 -5.24 9.59 22.83
N PRO A 207 -5.69 10.81 22.51
CA PRO A 207 -7.00 11.32 22.95
C PRO A 207 -8.18 10.44 22.50
N THR A 208 -8.06 9.83 21.32
CA THR A 208 -9.09 8.94 20.75
C THR A 208 -8.58 7.51 20.63
N ASN A 209 -9.44 6.54 20.89
CA ASN A 209 -9.18 5.14 20.59
C ASN A 209 -9.39 4.89 19.10
N ASN A 210 -8.44 4.22 18.47
CA ASN A 210 -8.56 3.84 17.07
C ASN A 210 -8.27 2.34 16.89
N ASN A 211 -9.05 1.69 16.02
CA ASN A 211 -8.81 0.30 15.66
C ASN A 211 -8.91 0.12 14.14
N PHE A 212 -7.74 0.04 13.49
CA PHE A 212 -7.58 -0.19 12.05
C PHE A 212 -7.21 -1.62 11.71
N SER A 213 -7.35 -2.55 12.67
CA SER A 213 -7.00 -3.94 12.40
C SER A 213 -7.81 -4.50 11.23
N LEU A 214 -7.14 -5.33 10.44
CA LEU A 214 -7.68 -5.95 9.23
C LEU A 214 -8.11 -7.39 9.50
N ASN A 215 -9.19 -7.82 8.89
CA ASN A 215 -9.50 -9.23 8.75
C ASN A 215 -8.65 -9.77 7.59
N ILE A 216 -7.78 -10.73 7.89
CA ILE A 216 -6.83 -11.30 6.94
C ILE A 216 -7.21 -12.72 6.49
N SER A 217 -8.42 -13.19 6.81
CA SER A 217 -8.85 -14.56 6.52
C SER A 217 -8.84 -14.90 5.03
N LYS A 218 -9.04 -13.91 4.15
CA LYS A 218 -8.92 -14.10 2.71
C LYS A 218 -7.47 -14.34 2.28
N TYR A 219 -6.50 -13.66 2.92
CA TYR A 219 -5.08 -13.92 2.70
C TYR A 219 -4.66 -15.28 3.27
N GLU A 220 -5.14 -15.66 4.46
CA GLU A 220 -4.82 -16.95 5.08
C GLU A 220 -5.30 -18.12 4.22
N LYS A 221 -6.45 -18.03 3.58
CA LYS A 221 -6.93 -19.03 2.62
C LYS A 221 -5.97 -19.18 1.43
N LEU A 222 -5.44 -18.07 0.90
CA LEU A 222 -4.44 -18.09 -0.16
C LEU A 222 -3.14 -18.84 0.24
N LEU A 223 -2.87 -19.00 1.54
CA LEU A 223 -1.73 -19.77 2.03
C LEU A 223 -1.98 -21.28 2.06
N SER A 224 -3.26 -21.68 2.10
CA SER A 224 -3.68 -23.08 2.27
C SER A 224 -3.88 -23.80 0.93
N ASP A 225 -4.03 -23.03 -0.14
CA ASP A 225 -4.13 -23.48 -1.54
C ASP A 225 -2.73 -23.55 -2.19
#